data_7cdf3cf000e40990a78046ac2d256f4a
#
_entry.id   7cdf3cf000e40990a78046ac2d256f4a
#
_cell.length_a   1.000
_cell.length_b   1.000
_cell.length_c   1.000
_cell.angle_alpha   90.00
_cell.angle_beta   90.00
_cell.angle_gamma   90.00
#
_symmetry.space_group_name_H-M   'P 1'
#
loop_
_entity.id
_entity.type
_entity.pdbx_description
1 polymer ?
#
loop_
_entity_poly.entity_id
_entity_poly.type
_entity_poly.pdbx_seq_one_letter_code
_entity_poly.pdbx_strand_id
1 'polypeptide(L)'
;MITTREDLVRYAKGMELLGEIVSWNCSNISISQTALEEALKAADLSTHVTPELPFQTAFNRACKNLGQKHLIRKLEEDSEFLYFQFTREAREGEYFTYETEGKLTLSKETGKIACTVPELGQAVQEELDKELPLRKGADVSKLLLKLLEHEAGLFPVRPQGGCYLVMKEHSAFLDSLESFTGRVGGCLLRYPIPSGTRSGDQSVKLTIASALSALINEYSNSIDNFGSDTKPSTLEKAADHIRVARFKVESYSAYLEDERSKLDDLLVAASERLKEKVSAIAAGV
;
A
#
# COMPACT_ATOMS: atom_id res chain seq x y z
N MET A 1 -8.22 33.17 -15.42
CA MET A 1 -8.79 31.82 -15.24
C MET A 1 -7.64 30.88 -14.89
N ILE A 2 -7.68 30.24 -13.73
CA ILE A 2 -6.61 29.31 -13.29
C ILE A 2 -6.87 27.99 -14.03
N THR A 3 -5.99 27.60 -14.95
CA THR A 3 -6.18 26.44 -15.82
C THR A 3 -5.04 25.42 -15.74
N THR A 4 -3.92 25.79 -15.11
CA THR A 4 -2.75 24.92 -14.98
C THR A 4 -2.29 24.82 -13.52
N ARG A 5 -1.48 23.80 -13.22
CA ARG A 5 -0.80 23.67 -11.92
C ARG A 5 0.06 24.91 -11.63
N GLU A 6 0.74 25.44 -12.63
CA GLU A 6 1.57 26.65 -12.50
C GLU A 6 0.75 27.88 -12.13
N ASP A 7 -0.46 28.01 -12.66
CA ASP A 7 -1.39 29.06 -12.28
C ASP A 7 -1.84 28.93 -10.83
N LEU A 8 -2.13 27.70 -10.36
CA LEU A 8 -2.45 27.40 -8.97
C LEU A 8 -1.28 27.72 -8.03
N VAL A 9 -0.07 27.34 -8.41
CA VAL A 9 1.15 27.65 -7.64
C VAL A 9 1.42 29.15 -7.62
N ARG A 10 1.21 29.87 -8.72
CA ARG A 10 1.32 31.33 -8.76
C ARG A 10 0.28 32.02 -7.89
N TYR A 11 -0.97 31.52 -7.92
CA TYR A 11 -2.06 32.05 -7.08
C TYR A 11 -1.78 31.79 -5.59
N ALA A 12 -1.25 30.63 -5.26
CA ALA A 12 -0.84 30.27 -3.90
C ALA A 12 0.46 30.94 -3.45
N LYS A 13 1.27 31.53 -4.37
CA LYS A 13 2.46 32.32 -4.03
C LYS A 13 2.04 33.59 -3.29
N GLY A 14 2.10 33.55 -1.97
CA GLY A 14 1.68 34.61 -1.06
C GLY A 14 0.52 34.24 -0.15
N MET A 15 -0.08 33.08 -0.36
CA MET A 15 -1.03 32.50 0.59
C MET A 15 -0.32 31.43 1.43
N GLU A 16 -0.53 31.45 2.72
CA GLU A 16 -0.08 30.35 3.58
C GLU A 16 -0.86 29.08 3.21
N LEU A 17 -0.15 27.96 3.07
CA LEU A 17 -0.79 26.66 2.75
C LEU A 17 -1.02 25.88 4.03
N LEU A 18 -2.12 25.13 4.08
CA LEU A 18 -2.37 24.10 5.10
C LEU A 18 -1.69 22.79 4.73
N GLY A 19 -1.68 22.45 3.46
CA GLY A 19 -1.13 21.23 2.92
C GLY A 19 -1.45 21.07 1.44
N GLU A 20 -1.30 19.86 0.93
CA GLU A 20 -1.57 19.51 -0.47
C GLU A 20 -2.36 18.20 -0.54
N ILE A 21 -3.33 18.11 -1.44
CA ILE A 21 -3.91 16.84 -1.83
C ILE A 21 -3.01 16.25 -2.91
N VAL A 22 -2.57 15.02 -2.70
CA VAL A 22 -1.71 14.29 -3.63
C VAL A 22 -2.40 13.05 -4.18
N SER A 23 -2.13 12.76 -5.45
CA SER A 23 -2.48 11.51 -6.12
C SER A 23 -1.40 11.20 -7.16
N TRP A 24 -1.34 9.95 -7.65
CA TRP A 24 -0.32 9.58 -8.63
C TRP A 24 -0.85 8.64 -9.69
N ASN A 25 -0.16 8.64 -10.82
CA ASN A 25 -0.36 7.70 -11.90
C ASN A 25 0.97 7.00 -12.22
N CYS A 26 0.97 5.68 -12.03
CA CYS A 26 2.11 4.79 -12.28
C CYS A 26 1.76 3.67 -13.28
N SER A 27 0.62 3.74 -13.98
CA SER A 27 0.05 2.62 -14.76
C SER A 27 0.99 2.06 -15.83
N ASN A 28 1.85 2.88 -16.42
CA ASN A 28 2.72 2.50 -17.54
C ASN A 28 4.18 2.23 -17.12
N ILE A 29 4.46 2.19 -15.81
CA ILE A 29 5.83 1.96 -15.32
C ILE A 29 6.19 0.48 -15.47
N SER A 30 7.36 0.25 -16.09
CA SER A 30 8.09 -1.01 -16.06
C SER A 30 9.58 -0.66 -16.02
N ILE A 31 10.22 -0.85 -14.87
CA ILE A 31 11.59 -0.40 -14.59
C ILE A 31 12.35 -1.51 -13.86
N SER A 32 13.65 -1.62 -14.07
CA SER A 32 14.48 -2.58 -13.32
C SER A 32 14.63 -2.15 -11.85
N GLN A 33 14.88 -3.11 -10.97
CA GLN A 33 15.17 -2.83 -9.56
C GLN A 33 16.31 -1.82 -9.41
N THR A 34 17.41 -2.02 -10.15
CA THR A 34 18.58 -1.13 -10.11
C THR A 34 18.22 0.31 -10.52
N ALA A 35 17.48 0.47 -11.62
CA ALA A 35 17.08 1.82 -12.07
C ALA A 35 16.09 2.49 -11.09
N LEU A 36 15.24 1.69 -10.40
CA LEU A 36 14.37 2.20 -9.33
C LEU A 36 15.19 2.73 -8.14
N GLU A 37 16.22 2.00 -7.73
CA GLU A 37 17.12 2.39 -6.63
C GLU A 37 17.94 3.64 -6.98
N GLU A 38 18.43 3.73 -8.22
CA GLU A 38 19.09 4.93 -8.73
C GLU A 38 18.15 6.15 -8.72
N ALA A 39 16.89 5.96 -9.10
CA ALA A 39 15.89 7.03 -9.07
C ALA A 39 15.58 7.50 -7.64
N LEU A 40 15.48 6.57 -6.68
CA LEU A 40 15.33 6.90 -5.25
C LEU A 40 16.53 7.70 -4.73
N LYS A 41 17.74 7.24 -5.05
CA LYS A 41 18.97 7.94 -4.65
C LYS A 41 19.05 9.34 -5.23
N ALA A 42 18.70 9.51 -6.51
CA ALA A 42 18.71 10.81 -7.18
C ALA A 42 17.62 11.80 -6.69
N ALA A 43 16.65 11.31 -5.92
CA ALA A 43 15.60 12.09 -5.29
C ALA A 43 15.77 12.23 -3.77
N ASP A 44 16.95 11.89 -3.23
CA ASP A 44 17.26 11.89 -1.78
C ASP A 44 16.34 11.01 -0.93
N LEU A 45 15.83 9.94 -1.51
CA LEU A 45 14.98 8.93 -0.87
C LEU A 45 15.69 7.58 -0.66
N SER A 46 17.01 7.56 -0.68
CA SER A 46 17.84 6.35 -0.64
C SER A 46 17.78 5.56 0.68
N THR A 47 17.26 6.14 1.75
CA THR A 47 17.04 5.45 3.04
C THR A 47 15.94 4.38 2.97
N HIS A 48 15.13 4.41 1.91
CA HIS A 48 14.03 3.47 1.72
C HIS A 48 14.48 2.31 0.81
N VAL A 49 14.97 1.25 1.44
CA VAL A 49 15.35 0.03 0.73
C VAL A 49 14.10 -0.65 0.18
N THR A 50 14.03 -0.82 -1.12
CA THR A 50 12.96 -1.59 -1.75
C THR A 50 13.24 -3.09 -1.60
N PRO A 51 12.33 -3.88 -1.02
CA PRO A 51 12.54 -5.32 -0.91
C PRO A 51 12.54 -5.96 -2.31
N GLU A 52 13.25 -7.07 -2.44
CA GLU A 52 13.18 -7.89 -3.64
C GLU A 52 11.75 -8.31 -3.96
N LEU A 53 11.46 -8.50 -5.24
CA LEU A 53 10.13 -8.97 -5.65
C LEU A 53 9.97 -10.44 -5.23
N PRO A 54 8.92 -10.78 -4.46
CA PRO A 54 8.68 -12.18 -4.11
C PRO A 54 8.49 -13.04 -5.36
N PHE A 55 9.10 -14.23 -5.38
CA PHE A 55 8.98 -15.18 -6.50
C PHE A 55 7.53 -15.43 -6.89
N GLN A 56 6.63 -15.58 -5.92
CA GLN A 56 5.19 -15.73 -6.20
C GLN A 56 4.60 -14.57 -7.00
N THR A 57 5.03 -13.34 -6.73
CA THR A 57 4.53 -12.16 -7.47
C THR A 57 5.05 -12.16 -8.91
N ALA A 58 6.35 -12.43 -9.11
CA ALA A 58 6.95 -12.54 -10.44
C ALA A 58 6.33 -13.71 -11.22
N PHE A 59 6.14 -14.85 -10.56
CA PHE A 59 5.48 -16.03 -11.13
C PHE A 59 4.05 -15.73 -11.61
N ASN A 60 3.25 -15.06 -10.80
CA ASN A 60 1.88 -14.68 -11.18
C ASN A 60 1.87 -13.77 -12.43
N ARG A 61 2.89 -12.92 -12.59
CA ARG A 61 3.06 -12.07 -13.79
C ARG A 61 3.48 -12.89 -14.98
N ALA A 62 4.46 -13.79 -14.83
CA ALA A 62 4.91 -14.71 -15.87
C ALA A 62 3.73 -15.56 -16.39
N CYS A 63 2.95 -16.12 -15.47
CA CYS A 63 1.75 -16.87 -15.80
C CYS A 63 0.72 -16.03 -16.56
N LYS A 64 0.51 -14.78 -16.16
CA LYS A 64 -0.41 -13.87 -16.86
C LYS A 64 0.06 -13.53 -18.27
N ASN A 65 1.36 -13.38 -18.49
CA ASN A 65 1.94 -13.12 -19.80
C ASN A 65 1.77 -14.33 -20.72
N LEU A 66 1.92 -15.54 -20.20
CA LEU A 66 1.70 -16.79 -20.92
C LEU A 66 0.22 -17.15 -21.06
N GLY A 67 -0.63 -16.59 -20.21
CA GLY A 67 -2.02 -16.99 -20.01
C GLY A 67 -3.02 -16.63 -21.10
N GLN A 68 -2.57 -16.13 -22.28
CA GLN A 68 -3.47 -15.96 -23.44
C GLN A 68 -3.97 -17.29 -24.01
N LYS A 69 -3.37 -18.43 -23.61
CA LYS A 69 -3.70 -19.77 -24.10
C LYS A 69 -3.99 -20.79 -22.97
N HIS A 70 -3.71 -20.46 -21.72
CA HIS A 70 -3.78 -21.40 -20.59
C HIS A 70 -4.38 -20.76 -19.35
N LEU A 71 -5.26 -21.48 -18.66
CA LEU A 71 -5.71 -21.10 -17.32
C LEU A 71 -4.75 -21.70 -16.29
N ILE A 72 -4.19 -20.87 -15.44
CA ILE A 72 -3.27 -21.29 -14.39
C ILE A 72 -3.97 -21.11 -13.05
N ARG A 73 -4.14 -22.18 -12.30
CA ARG A 73 -4.81 -22.19 -11.01
C ARG A 73 -3.91 -22.70 -9.92
N LYS A 74 -3.83 -21.95 -8.82
CA LYS A 74 -3.21 -22.42 -7.58
C LYS A 74 -4.06 -23.55 -7.01
N LEU A 75 -3.45 -24.69 -6.69
CA LEU A 75 -4.07 -25.84 -6.08
C LEU A 75 -3.91 -25.81 -4.57
N GLU A 76 -2.67 -25.77 -4.12
CA GLU A 76 -2.30 -25.83 -2.70
C GLU A 76 -1.02 -25.07 -2.43
N GLU A 77 -0.68 -24.94 -1.16
CA GLU A 77 0.54 -24.28 -0.68
C GLU A 77 0.96 -24.94 0.63
N ASP A 78 2.26 -25.24 0.74
CA ASP A 78 2.90 -25.60 1.99
C ASP A 78 3.97 -24.58 2.41
N SER A 79 4.84 -24.94 3.36
CA SER A 79 5.90 -24.04 3.84
C SER A 79 6.96 -23.71 2.77
N GLU A 80 7.22 -24.64 1.84
CA GLU A 80 8.33 -24.58 0.89
C GLU A 80 7.91 -24.32 -0.54
N PHE A 81 6.70 -24.79 -0.93
CA PHE A 81 6.25 -24.83 -2.30
C PHE A 81 4.87 -24.24 -2.50
N LEU A 82 4.65 -23.78 -3.74
CA LEU A 82 3.34 -23.42 -4.29
C LEU A 82 3.05 -24.35 -5.44
N TYR A 83 1.84 -24.95 -5.45
CA TYR A 83 1.42 -25.91 -6.45
C TYR A 83 0.35 -25.31 -7.34
N PHE A 84 0.54 -25.47 -8.66
CA PHE A 84 -0.36 -24.95 -9.68
C PHE A 84 -0.72 -26.01 -10.69
N GLN A 85 -1.84 -25.79 -11.36
CA GLN A 85 -2.32 -26.58 -12.50
C GLN A 85 -2.45 -25.68 -13.72
N PHE A 86 -1.90 -26.15 -14.82
CA PHE A 86 -2.16 -25.60 -16.14
C PHE A 86 -3.35 -26.32 -16.74
N THR A 87 -4.33 -25.55 -17.19
CA THR A 87 -5.54 -26.06 -17.81
C THR A 87 -5.72 -25.37 -19.15
N ARG A 88 -5.84 -26.13 -20.20
CA ARG A 88 -6.22 -25.64 -21.52
C ARG A 88 -7.71 -25.49 -21.59
N GLU A 89 -8.17 -24.34 -22.01
CA GLU A 89 -9.56 -24.11 -22.37
C GLU A 89 -9.72 -24.33 -23.88
N ALA A 90 -10.55 -25.26 -24.26
CA ALA A 90 -10.96 -25.46 -25.64
C ALA A 90 -12.46 -25.20 -25.78
N ARG A 91 -12.84 -24.52 -26.85
CA ARG A 91 -14.26 -24.25 -27.15
C ARG A 91 -14.74 -25.23 -28.19
N GLU A 92 -15.70 -26.04 -27.79
CA GLU A 92 -16.39 -26.98 -28.69
C GLU A 92 -17.87 -26.53 -28.84
N GLY A 93 -18.17 -25.82 -29.93
CA GLY A 93 -19.49 -25.24 -30.15
C GLY A 93 -19.85 -24.17 -29.12
N GLU A 94 -20.90 -24.41 -28.33
CA GLU A 94 -21.35 -23.54 -27.24
C GLU A 94 -20.77 -23.90 -25.87
N TYR A 95 -19.99 -24.98 -25.77
CA TYR A 95 -19.44 -25.50 -24.52
C TYR A 95 -17.92 -25.23 -24.44
N PHE A 96 -17.45 -25.04 -23.22
CA PHE A 96 -16.02 -24.98 -22.91
C PHE A 96 -15.60 -26.31 -22.30
N THR A 97 -14.54 -26.90 -22.85
CA THR A 97 -13.88 -28.07 -22.26
C THR A 97 -12.57 -27.64 -21.62
N TYR A 98 -12.22 -28.24 -20.48
CA TYR A 98 -11.06 -27.93 -19.71
C TYR A 98 -10.20 -29.19 -19.56
N GLU A 99 -9.01 -29.17 -20.14
CA GLU A 99 -8.07 -30.27 -20.05
C GLU A 99 -6.85 -29.86 -19.24
N THR A 100 -6.47 -30.69 -18.26
CA THR A 100 -5.25 -30.48 -17.50
C THR A 100 -4.06 -30.77 -18.39
N GLU A 101 -3.25 -29.76 -18.72
CA GLU A 101 -2.03 -29.92 -19.51
C GLU A 101 -0.83 -30.30 -18.65
N GLY A 102 -0.74 -29.75 -17.43
CA GLY A 102 0.40 -30.01 -16.55
C GLY A 102 0.19 -29.52 -15.14
N LYS A 103 0.99 -30.09 -14.22
CA LYS A 103 1.14 -29.61 -12.85
C LYS A 103 2.49 -28.94 -12.71
N LEU A 104 2.51 -27.85 -11.96
CA LEU A 104 3.69 -27.03 -11.76
C LEU A 104 3.88 -26.75 -10.26
N THR A 105 5.13 -26.82 -9.82
CA THR A 105 5.55 -26.52 -8.46
C THR A 105 6.56 -25.38 -8.52
N LEU A 106 6.33 -24.33 -7.72
CA LEU A 106 7.25 -23.21 -7.53
C LEU A 106 7.88 -23.27 -6.14
N SER A 107 9.21 -23.34 -6.04
CA SER A 107 9.92 -23.19 -4.78
C SER A 107 9.86 -21.74 -4.30
N LYS A 108 9.42 -21.53 -3.05
CA LYS A 108 9.34 -20.19 -2.43
C LYS A 108 10.72 -19.63 -2.12
N GLU A 109 11.68 -20.47 -1.86
CA GLU A 109 13.04 -20.08 -1.50
C GLU A 109 13.89 -19.77 -2.72
N THR A 110 13.87 -20.65 -3.73
CA THR A 110 14.80 -20.57 -4.86
C THR A 110 14.20 -20.01 -6.14
N GLY A 111 12.86 -19.88 -6.20
CA GLY A 111 12.15 -19.50 -7.42
C GLY A 111 12.20 -20.55 -8.54
N LYS A 112 12.75 -21.74 -8.26
CA LYS A 112 12.81 -22.81 -9.26
C LYS A 112 11.46 -23.42 -9.51
N ILE A 113 11.21 -23.71 -10.78
CA ILE A 113 9.99 -24.30 -11.27
C ILE A 113 10.24 -25.75 -11.69
N ALA A 114 9.41 -26.66 -11.17
CA ALA A 114 9.30 -28.02 -11.66
C ALA A 114 7.92 -28.19 -12.33
N CYS A 115 7.87 -28.80 -13.50
CA CYS A 115 6.63 -29.02 -14.24
C CYS A 115 6.56 -30.44 -14.79
N THR A 116 5.37 -31.04 -14.81
CA THR A 116 5.15 -32.36 -15.41
C THR A 116 5.32 -32.34 -16.94
N VAL A 117 5.24 -31.15 -17.56
CA VAL A 117 5.51 -30.91 -18.97
C VAL A 117 6.77 -30.04 -19.08
N PRO A 118 7.94 -30.59 -19.47
CA PRO A 118 9.22 -29.87 -19.40
C PRO A 118 9.23 -28.56 -20.20
N GLU A 119 8.68 -28.55 -21.41
CA GLU A 119 8.65 -27.39 -22.29
C GLU A 119 7.84 -26.23 -21.68
N LEU A 120 6.72 -26.55 -21.04
CA LEU A 120 5.89 -25.58 -20.34
C LEU A 120 6.62 -25.04 -19.10
N GLY A 121 7.29 -25.92 -18.36
CA GLY A 121 8.12 -25.52 -17.22
C GLY A 121 9.22 -24.57 -17.60
N GLN A 122 9.93 -24.84 -18.70
CA GLN A 122 10.97 -23.97 -19.24
C GLN A 122 10.41 -22.60 -19.66
N ALA A 123 9.30 -22.57 -20.38
CA ALA A 123 8.68 -21.31 -20.82
C ALA A 123 8.26 -20.44 -19.63
N VAL A 124 7.73 -21.04 -18.56
CA VAL A 124 7.36 -20.32 -17.33
C VAL A 124 8.59 -19.81 -16.59
N GLN A 125 9.68 -20.61 -16.53
CA GLN A 125 10.93 -20.19 -15.89
C GLN A 125 11.54 -19.00 -16.63
N GLU A 126 11.61 -19.04 -17.95
CA GLU A 126 12.14 -17.94 -18.77
C GLU A 126 11.33 -16.63 -18.56
N GLU A 127 10.01 -16.71 -18.47
CA GLU A 127 9.17 -15.54 -18.16
C GLU A 127 9.31 -15.08 -16.71
N LEU A 128 9.47 -15.99 -15.76
CA LEU A 128 9.75 -15.65 -14.36
C LEU A 128 11.05 -14.87 -14.23
N ASP A 129 12.12 -15.35 -14.89
CA ASP A 129 13.44 -14.72 -14.85
C ASP A 129 13.44 -13.32 -15.47
N LYS A 130 12.56 -13.06 -16.47
CA LYS A 130 12.36 -11.73 -17.05
C LYS A 130 11.58 -10.81 -16.10
N GLU A 131 10.53 -11.33 -15.43
CA GLU A 131 9.67 -10.54 -14.56
C GLU A 131 10.29 -10.22 -13.19
N LEU A 132 11.19 -11.09 -12.70
CA LEU A 132 11.77 -10.98 -11.36
C LEU A 132 12.53 -9.65 -11.13
N PRO A 133 13.40 -9.18 -12.06
CA PRO A 133 14.10 -7.92 -11.88
C PRO A 133 13.23 -6.69 -12.12
N LEU A 134 11.99 -6.85 -12.60
CA LEU A 134 11.14 -5.72 -12.99
C LEU A 134 10.24 -5.25 -11.85
N ARG A 135 10.09 -3.94 -11.77
CA ARG A 135 9.09 -3.27 -10.92
C ARG A 135 8.06 -2.60 -11.81
N LYS A 136 6.79 -2.93 -11.61
CA LYS A 136 5.67 -2.38 -12.39
C LYS A 136 4.96 -1.27 -11.61
N GLY A 137 4.06 -0.57 -12.26
CA GLY A 137 3.36 0.56 -11.66
C GLY A 137 2.68 0.25 -10.32
N ALA A 138 2.15 -0.96 -10.13
CA ALA A 138 1.60 -1.38 -8.85
C ALA A 138 2.65 -1.47 -7.72
N ASP A 139 3.89 -1.85 -8.04
CA ASP A 139 4.99 -1.91 -7.06
C ASP A 139 5.42 -0.51 -6.67
N VAL A 140 5.57 0.37 -7.68
CA VAL A 140 5.90 1.78 -7.46
C VAL A 140 4.79 2.49 -6.67
N SER A 141 3.52 2.23 -6.98
CA SER A 141 2.40 2.78 -6.19
C SER A 141 2.42 2.33 -4.73
N LYS A 142 2.74 1.07 -4.46
CA LYS A 142 2.91 0.57 -3.08
C LYS A 142 4.09 1.21 -2.38
N LEU A 143 5.19 1.46 -3.10
CA LEU A 143 6.35 2.15 -2.56
C LEU A 143 6.00 3.60 -2.21
N LEU A 144 5.34 4.34 -3.11
CA LEU A 144 4.89 5.71 -2.86
C LEU A 144 4.00 5.79 -1.62
N LEU A 145 3.06 4.84 -1.48
CA LEU A 145 2.18 4.78 -0.30
C LEU A 145 3.00 4.60 0.99
N LYS A 146 3.94 3.65 1.02
CA LYS A 146 4.80 3.43 2.18
C LYS A 146 5.68 4.64 2.52
N LEU A 147 6.24 5.30 1.51
CA LEU A 147 7.03 6.52 1.68
C LEU A 147 6.20 7.63 2.33
N LEU A 148 4.99 7.85 1.82
CA LEU A 148 4.07 8.85 2.36
C LEU A 148 3.58 8.50 3.78
N GLU A 149 3.29 7.24 4.06
CA GLU A 149 2.90 6.79 5.41
C GLU A 149 4.01 7.01 6.44
N HIS A 150 5.25 6.72 6.04
CA HIS A 150 6.40 6.81 6.93
C HIS A 150 6.82 8.27 7.19
N GLU A 151 6.90 9.09 6.13
CA GLU A 151 7.48 10.42 6.20
C GLU A 151 6.46 11.53 6.44
N ALA A 152 5.21 11.36 6.01
CA ALA A 152 4.25 12.45 5.92
C ALA A 152 2.91 12.23 6.64
N GLY A 153 2.73 11.10 7.34
CA GLY A 153 1.52 10.85 8.10
C GLY A 153 0.24 10.88 7.27
N LEU A 154 0.27 10.20 6.16
CA LEU A 154 -0.75 10.12 5.11
C LEU A 154 -2.22 10.06 5.61
N PHE A 155 -3.06 10.98 5.14
CA PHE A 155 -4.49 11.01 5.43
C PHE A 155 -5.31 10.77 4.16
N PRO A 156 -6.01 9.64 4.02
CA PRO A 156 -6.86 9.40 2.86
C PRO A 156 -8.03 10.37 2.84
N VAL A 157 -8.22 11.07 1.70
CA VAL A 157 -9.34 12.01 1.49
C VAL A 157 -10.66 11.25 1.27
N ARG A 158 -10.56 10.00 0.85
CA ARG A 158 -11.71 9.10 0.67
C ARG A 158 -11.37 7.69 1.14
N PRO A 159 -12.34 6.91 1.64
CA PRO A 159 -12.10 5.56 2.20
C PRO A 159 -11.39 4.61 1.24
N GLN A 160 -11.64 4.72 -0.06
CA GLN A 160 -11.02 3.85 -1.07
C GLN A 160 -9.56 4.23 -1.40
N GLY A 161 -9.05 5.31 -0.81
CA GLY A 161 -7.71 5.83 -1.10
C GLY A 161 -7.59 6.48 -2.48
N GLY A 162 -6.35 6.56 -2.99
CA GLY A 162 -6.02 7.13 -4.30
C GLY A 162 -5.87 8.65 -4.31
N CYS A 163 -6.34 9.35 -3.29
CA CYS A 163 -6.09 10.78 -3.02
C CYS A 163 -5.83 10.95 -1.54
N TYR A 164 -4.78 11.68 -1.18
CA TYR A 164 -4.30 11.79 0.19
C TYR A 164 -3.97 13.23 0.53
N LEU A 165 -4.31 13.67 1.72
CA LEU A 165 -3.88 14.94 2.28
C LEU A 165 -2.51 14.77 2.91
N VAL A 166 -1.59 15.64 2.56
CA VAL A 166 -0.25 15.79 3.15
C VAL A 166 -0.11 17.22 3.66
N MET A 167 0.32 17.37 4.89
CA MET A 167 0.43 18.68 5.53
C MET A 167 1.63 19.45 5.01
N LYS A 168 1.59 20.79 5.13
CA LYS A 168 2.60 21.73 4.56
C LYS A 168 4.03 21.45 5.05
N GLU A 169 4.17 20.94 6.27
CA GLU A 169 5.47 20.63 6.87
C GLU A 169 6.27 19.64 6.04
N HIS A 170 5.59 18.84 5.20
CA HIS A 170 6.16 17.80 4.35
C HIS A 170 6.32 18.22 2.87
N SER A 171 6.16 19.52 2.55
CA SER A 171 6.25 19.99 1.15
C SER A 171 7.59 19.68 0.49
N ALA A 172 8.70 19.80 1.22
CA ALA A 172 10.03 19.45 0.70
C ALA A 172 10.14 17.95 0.37
N PHE A 173 9.56 17.10 1.20
CA PHE A 173 9.47 15.66 0.92
C PHE A 173 8.62 15.39 -0.33
N LEU A 174 7.51 16.12 -0.52
CA LEU A 174 6.70 16.00 -1.73
C LEU A 174 7.46 16.42 -2.99
N ASP A 175 8.39 17.38 -2.91
CA ASP A 175 9.25 17.77 -4.03
C ASP A 175 10.20 16.62 -4.42
N SER A 176 10.81 15.94 -3.44
CA SER A 176 11.61 14.74 -3.66
C SER A 176 10.78 13.60 -4.26
N LEU A 177 9.57 13.39 -3.74
CA LEU A 177 8.67 12.34 -4.21
C LEU A 177 8.19 12.59 -5.65
N GLU A 178 7.94 13.86 -6.02
CA GLU A 178 7.58 14.26 -7.38
C GLU A 178 8.75 14.04 -8.34
N SER A 179 9.97 14.42 -7.94
CA SER A 179 11.20 14.15 -8.70
C SER A 179 11.39 12.65 -8.94
N PHE A 180 11.27 11.83 -7.89
CA PHE A 180 11.33 10.37 -7.99
C PHE A 180 10.28 9.82 -8.96
N THR A 181 9.01 10.20 -8.77
CA THR A 181 7.90 9.70 -9.58
C THR A 181 8.09 10.03 -11.06
N GLY A 182 8.55 11.25 -11.37
CA GLY A 182 8.88 11.65 -12.74
C GLY A 182 10.01 10.83 -13.35
N ARG A 183 11.09 10.54 -12.59
CA ARG A 183 12.24 9.74 -13.04
C ARG A 183 11.88 8.31 -13.39
N VAL A 184 10.92 7.70 -12.70
CA VAL A 184 10.46 6.34 -12.99
C VAL A 184 9.37 6.29 -14.07
N GLY A 185 9.02 7.42 -14.67
CA GLY A 185 8.02 7.49 -15.75
C GLY A 185 6.57 7.58 -15.25
N GLY A 186 6.38 7.93 -14.00
CA GLY A 186 5.07 8.23 -13.41
C GLY A 186 4.78 9.72 -13.32
N CYS A 187 3.69 10.06 -12.66
CA CYS A 187 3.29 11.44 -12.38
C CYS A 187 2.69 11.54 -10.99
N LEU A 188 3.21 12.47 -10.18
CA LEU A 188 2.61 12.90 -8.92
C LEU A 188 1.80 14.17 -9.17
N LEU A 189 0.51 14.13 -8.89
CA LEU A 189 -0.39 15.28 -8.98
C LEU A 189 -0.51 15.90 -7.59
N ARG A 190 -0.31 17.21 -7.49
CA ARG A 190 -0.34 17.97 -6.24
C ARG A 190 -1.31 19.13 -6.37
N TYR A 191 -2.21 19.25 -5.40
CA TYR A 191 -3.23 20.31 -5.36
C TYR A 191 -3.09 21.06 -4.03
N PRO A 192 -2.55 22.28 -4.02
CA PRO A 192 -2.35 23.06 -2.81
C PRO A 192 -3.67 23.49 -2.17
N ILE A 193 -3.75 23.42 -0.84
CA ILE A 193 -4.89 23.88 -0.04
C ILE A 193 -4.48 25.15 0.67
N PRO A 194 -5.01 26.33 0.30
CA PRO A 194 -4.69 27.59 0.97
C PRO A 194 -5.34 27.67 2.35
N SER A 195 -4.62 28.24 3.32
CA SER A 195 -5.15 28.56 4.66
C SER A 195 -6.08 29.78 4.63
N GLY A 196 -6.87 29.94 5.69
CA GLY A 196 -7.76 31.07 5.85
C GLY A 196 -8.98 31.07 4.91
N THR A 197 -9.22 29.96 4.21
CA THR A 197 -10.46 29.76 3.47
C THR A 197 -11.35 28.80 4.24
N ARG A 198 -12.61 29.16 4.49
CA ARG A 198 -13.56 28.31 5.22
C ARG A 198 -13.62 26.88 4.66
N SER A 199 -13.59 26.74 3.35
CA SER A 199 -13.65 25.43 2.68
C SER A 199 -12.34 24.63 2.88
N GLY A 200 -11.16 25.28 2.78
CA GLY A 200 -9.87 24.65 2.98
C GLY A 200 -9.69 24.17 4.42
N ASP A 201 -9.90 25.07 5.38
CA ASP A 201 -9.76 24.78 6.81
C ASP A 201 -10.70 23.64 7.23
N GLN A 202 -11.97 23.68 6.83
CA GLN A 202 -12.94 22.64 7.13
C GLN A 202 -12.61 21.30 6.45
N SER A 203 -12.15 21.31 5.21
CA SER A 203 -11.77 20.09 4.48
C SER A 203 -10.59 19.39 5.14
N VAL A 204 -9.57 20.14 5.54
CA VAL A 204 -8.39 19.60 6.26
C VAL A 204 -8.81 18.98 7.59
N LYS A 205 -9.57 19.73 8.39
CA LYS A 205 -10.09 19.25 9.68
C LYS A 205 -10.86 17.93 9.54
N LEU A 206 -11.85 17.90 8.64
CA LEU A 206 -12.69 16.70 8.43
C LEU A 206 -11.88 15.51 7.90
N THR A 207 -10.93 15.75 6.99
CA THR A 207 -10.09 14.68 6.45
C THR A 207 -9.22 14.06 7.53
N ILE A 208 -8.55 14.88 8.35
CA ILE A 208 -7.70 14.37 9.44
C ILE A 208 -8.54 13.64 10.50
N ALA A 209 -9.65 14.25 10.95
CA ALA A 209 -10.52 13.65 11.96
C ALA A 209 -11.12 12.31 11.48
N SER A 210 -11.60 12.26 10.24
CA SER A 210 -12.15 11.03 9.65
C SER A 210 -11.10 9.92 9.52
N ALA A 211 -9.91 10.25 9.05
CA ALA A 211 -8.82 9.29 8.88
C ALA A 211 -8.34 8.72 10.23
N LEU A 212 -8.18 9.59 11.24
CA LEU A 212 -7.79 9.17 12.59
C LEU A 212 -8.89 8.34 13.27
N SER A 213 -10.17 8.72 13.12
CA SER A 213 -11.29 7.92 13.61
C SER A 213 -11.32 6.53 12.97
N ALA A 214 -11.15 6.44 11.65
CA ALA A 214 -11.09 5.16 10.94
C ALA A 214 -9.94 4.28 11.43
N LEU A 215 -8.75 4.86 11.62
CA LEU A 215 -7.57 4.15 12.14
C LEU A 215 -7.80 3.60 13.55
N ILE A 216 -8.35 4.43 14.47
CA ILE A 216 -8.63 4.00 15.85
C ILE A 216 -9.68 2.89 15.87
N ASN A 217 -10.72 3.01 15.05
CA ASN A 217 -11.77 2.00 14.95
C ASN A 217 -11.23 0.68 14.37
N GLU A 218 -10.34 0.71 13.36
CA GLU A 218 -9.68 -0.47 12.83
C GLU A 218 -8.87 -1.20 13.91
N TYR A 219 -8.11 -0.46 14.71
CA TYR A 219 -7.37 -1.03 15.84
C TYR A 219 -8.30 -1.60 16.91
N SER A 220 -9.38 -0.91 17.24
CA SER A 220 -10.41 -1.37 18.17
C SER A 220 -11.05 -2.68 17.72
N ASN A 221 -11.45 -2.76 16.45
CA ASN A 221 -12.03 -3.97 15.85
C ASN A 221 -11.02 -5.13 15.83
N SER A 222 -9.75 -4.86 15.60
CA SER A 222 -8.68 -5.88 15.68
C SER A 222 -8.56 -6.44 17.11
N ILE A 223 -8.64 -5.60 18.14
CA ILE A 223 -8.60 -6.00 19.55
C ILE A 223 -9.81 -6.88 19.91
N ASP A 224 -11.00 -6.58 19.38
CA ASP A 224 -12.20 -7.36 19.64
C ASP A 224 -12.06 -8.84 19.20
N ASN A 225 -11.23 -9.12 18.21
CA ASN A 225 -10.94 -10.47 17.70
C ASN A 225 -9.89 -11.25 18.54
N PHE A 226 -9.31 -10.67 19.59
CA PHE A 226 -8.35 -11.37 20.44
C PHE A 226 -9.03 -12.42 21.31
N GLY A 227 -8.47 -13.61 21.34
CA GLY A 227 -8.90 -14.76 22.16
C GLY A 227 -7.76 -15.34 22.98
N SER A 228 -8.03 -16.43 23.70
CA SER A 228 -7.07 -17.11 24.59
C SER A 228 -5.80 -17.62 23.86
N ASP A 229 -5.84 -17.80 22.54
CA ASP A 229 -4.74 -18.22 21.67
C ASP A 229 -3.91 -17.04 21.13
N THR A 230 -4.26 -15.79 21.47
CA THR A 230 -3.56 -14.61 20.97
C THR A 230 -2.16 -14.52 21.56
N LYS A 231 -1.16 -14.44 20.67
CA LYS A 231 0.25 -14.38 21.06
C LYS A 231 0.58 -13.06 21.78
N PRO A 232 1.47 -13.09 22.82
CA PRO A 232 1.91 -11.87 23.51
C PRO A 232 2.41 -10.77 22.57
N SER A 233 3.18 -11.14 21.54
CA SER A 233 3.68 -10.19 20.53
C SER A 233 2.57 -9.49 19.74
N THR A 234 1.39 -10.08 19.62
CA THR A 234 0.22 -9.45 18.98
C THR A 234 -0.42 -8.41 19.91
N LEU A 235 -0.46 -8.70 21.20
CA LEU A 235 -0.95 -7.77 22.23
C LEU A 235 -0.03 -6.54 22.35
N GLU A 236 1.29 -6.76 22.34
CA GLU A 236 2.28 -5.67 22.32
C GLU A 236 2.12 -4.77 21.10
N LYS A 237 1.96 -5.37 19.89
CA LYS A 237 1.69 -4.60 18.66
C LYS A 237 0.41 -3.78 18.75
N ALA A 238 -0.65 -4.32 19.36
CA ALA A 238 -1.89 -3.57 19.54
C ALA A 238 -1.70 -2.36 20.48
N ALA A 239 -0.92 -2.53 21.56
CA ALA A 239 -0.57 -1.42 22.44
C ALA A 239 0.25 -0.35 21.71
N ASP A 240 1.20 -0.75 20.87
CA ASP A 240 1.98 0.16 20.03
C ASP A 240 1.11 0.90 19.02
N HIS A 241 0.14 0.25 18.39
CA HIS A 241 -0.81 0.87 17.46
C HIS A 241 -1.62 1.97 18.16
N ILE A 242 -2.15 1.72 19.37
CA ILE A 242 -2.86 2.74 20.14
C ILE A 242 -1.93 3.92 20.48
N ARG A 243 -0.68 3.63 20.86
CA ARG A 243 0.31 4.67 21.17
C ARG A 243 0.62 5.54 19.95
N VAL A 244 0.80 4.93 18.78
CA VAL A 244 1.01 5.65 17.52
C VAL A 244 -0.20 6.50 17.13
N ALA A 245 -1.43 5.96 17.28
CA ALA A 245 -2.65 6.72 17.04
C ALA A 245 -2.76 7.94 17.97
N ARG A 246 -2.47 7.78 19.26
CA ARG A 246 -2.45 8.88 20.23
C ARG A 246 -1.43 9.96 19.85
N PHE A 247 -0.23 9.55 19.49
CA PHE A 247 0.80 10.47 19.02
C PHE A 247 0.34 11.27 17.79
N LYS A 248 -0.32 10.62 16.83
CA LYS A 248 -0.90 11.30 15.67
C LYS A 248 -1.99 12.31 16.04
N VAL A 249 -2.92 11.94 16.92
CA VAL A 249 -3.96 12.87 17.40
C VAL A 249 -3.35 14.11 18.07
N GLU A 250 -2.29 13.93 18.87
CA GLU A 250 -1.58 15.05 19.50
C GLU A 250 -0.84 15.91 18.48
N SER A 251 -0.10 15.29 17.54
CA SER A 251 0.67 15.99 16.51
C SER A 251 -0.19 16.88 15.60
N TYR A 252 -1.43 16.46 15.34
CA TYR A 252 -2.36 17.22 14.50
C TYR A 252 -3.43 17.95 15.27
N SER A 253 -3.28 18.10 16.59
CA SER A 253 -4.27 18.73 17.49
C SER A 253 -4.67 20.14 17.07
N ALA A 254 -3.75 20.92 16.52
CA ALA A 254 -4.01 22.27 16.02
C ALA A 254 -5.04 22.34 14.87
N TYR A 255 -5.23 21.24 14.15
CA TYR A 255 -6.18 21.15 13.03
C TYR A 255 -7.52 20.48 13.44
N LEU A 256 -7.61 19.87 14.61
CA LEU A 256 -8.75 19.04 15.01
C LEU A 256 -9.83 19.83 15.75
N GLU A 257 -9.46 20.89 16.48
CA GLU A 257 -10.38 21.71 17.28
C GLU A 257 -11.33 20.84 18.16
N ASP A 258 -12.65 20.97 17.97
CA ASP A 258 -13.71 20.24 18.66
C ASP A 258 -13.76 18.72 18.34
N GLU A 259 -13.21 18.27 17.22
CA GLU A 259 -13.11 16.85 16.88
C GLU A 259 -12.09 16.10 17.75
N ARG A 260 -11.13 16.81 18.37
CA ARG A 260 -10.10 16.21 19.23
C ARG A 260 -10.72 15.43 20.39
N SER A 261 -11.71 15.99 21.07
CA SER A 261 -12.36 15.32 22.22
C SER A 261 -12.94 13.95 21.83
N LYS A 262 -13.59 13.86 20.67
CA LYS A 262 -14.15 12.60 20.16
C LYS A 262 -13.08 11.55 19.87
N LEU A 263 -11.92 11.98 19.35
CA LEU A 263 -10.80 11.08 19.07
C LEU A 263 -10.13 10.60 20.37
N ASP A 264 -10.02 11.47 21.38
CA ASP A 264 -9.52 11.10 22.70
C ASP A 264 -10.43 10.07 23.37
N ASP A 265 -11.76 10.24 23.27
CA ASP A 265 -12.73 9.27 23.78
C ASP A 265 -12.60 7.90 23.09
N LEU A 266 -12.41 7.87 21.77
CA LEU A 266 -12.16 6.64 21.02
C LEU A 266 -10.85 5.95 21.45
N LEU A 267 -9.79 6.71 21.69
CA LEU A 267 -8.50 6.20 22.17
C LEU A 267 -8.59 5.62 23.58
N VAL A 268 -9.36 6.26 24.46
CA VAL A 268 -9.63 5.75 25.81
C VAL A 268 -10.38 4.43 25.72
N ALA A 269 -11.47 4.38 24.96
CA ALA A 269 -12.26 3.16 24.76
C ALA A 269 -11.43 2.00 24.19
N ALA A 270 -10.59 2.26 23.16
CA ALA A 270 -9.70 1.25 22.58
C ALA A 270 -8.66 0.74 23.61
N SER A 271 -8.13 1.64 24.45
CA SER A 271 -7.16 1.30 25.50
C SER A 271 -7.79 0.43 26.60
N GLU A 272 -9.02 0.73 27.00
CA GLU A 272 -9.78 -0.04 28.00
C GLU A 272 -10.11 -1.44 27.47
N ARG A 273 -10.59 -1.55 26.23
CA ARG A 273 -10.83 -2.84 25.57
C ARG A 273 -9.56 -3.72 25.52
N LEU A 274 -8.42 -3.14 25.18
CA LEU A 274 -7.16 -3.89 25.18
C LEU A 274 -6.81 -4.39 26.58
N LYS A 275 -6.96 -3.58 27.63
CA LYS A 275 -6.73 -3.98 29.03
C LYS A 275 -7.64 -5.13 29.45
N GLU A 276 -8.94 -5.05 29.12
CA GLU A 276 -9.92 -6.11 29.41
C GLU A 276 -9.53 -7.43 28.73
N LYS A 277 -9.17 -7.39 27.42
CA LYS A 277 -8.73 -8.57 26.69
C LYS A 277 -7.45 -9.19 27.26
N VAL A 278 -6.44 -8.36 27.59
CA VAL A 278 -5.20 -8.82 28.21
C VAL A 278 -5.50 -9.49 29.57
N SER A 279 -6.37 -8.89 30.37
CA SER A 279 -6.76 -9.44 31.69
C SER A 279 -7.52 -10.77 31.53
N ALA A 280 -8.44 -10.88 30.60
CA ALA A 280 -9.18 -12.12 30.31
C ALA A 280 -8.23 -13.24 29.85
N ILE A 281 -7.34 -12.95 28.92
CA ILE A 281 -6.33 -13.91 28.43
C ILE A 281 -5.40 -14.37 29.59
N ALA A 282 -4.97 -13.45 30.45
CA ALA A 282 -4.12 -13.78 31.61
C ALA A 282 -4.86 -14.63 32.66
N ALA A 283 -6.17 -14.47 32.78
CA ALA A 283 -7.03 -15.27 33.66
C ALA A 283 -7.41 -16.65 33.10
N GLY A 284 -7.07 -16.93 31.84
CA GLY A 284 -7.40 -18.19 31.18
C GLY A 284 -8.88 -18.33 30.80
N VAL A 285 -9.58 -17.21 30.65
CA VAL A 285 -11.00 -17.13 30.25
C VAL A 285 -11.10 -16.75 28.78
#